data_54ca652ab2570f6601b5908b66d12e89
#
_entry.id   54ca652ab2570f6601b5908b66d12e89
#
_cell.length_a   1.000
_cell.length_b   1.000
_cell.length_c   1.000
_cell.angle_alpha   90.00
_cell.angle_beta   90.00
_cell.angle_gamma   90.00
#
_symmetry.space_group_name_H-M   'P 1'
#
loop_
_entity.id
_entity.type
_entity.pdbx_description
1 polymer ?
#
loop_
_entity_poly.entity_id
_entity_poly.type
_entity_poly.pdbx_seq_one_letter_code
_entity_poly.pdbx_strand_id
1 'polypeptide(L)'
;MKYLGSSTIETERLILKTQTMKEQYYLWQLLINPEVNKYFLTVPPKYRTKLLDWNLQKKYYEEEMKHANDKDIFKWSIFLKETGECIGRLSCHERNIEDENITNPNIRGVGWLIDPNYQGQGYATEAAKGMIDYMFLTCDIEKIITGACILNTPSWHLMEKLGFEKLPKTKMIQYTFLDSPVEIYEYSLSKEKYISLLSNDSISKRGQK
;
A
#
# COMPACT_ATOMS: atom_id res chain seq x y z
N MET A 1 14.87 -10.30 6.33
CA MET A 1 13.46 -10.47 5.93
C MET A 1 13.12 -11.94 5.72
N LYS A 2 11.89 -12.34 6.07
CA LYS A 2 11.32 -13.66 5.76
C LYS A 2 10.31 -13.51 4.62
N TYR A 3 10.49 -14.28 3.57
CA TYR A 3 9.57 -14.32 2.43
C TYR A 3 8.43 -15.30 2.75
N LEU A 4 7.29 -14.78 3.18
CA LEU A 4 6.12 -15.56 3.62
C LEU A 4 4.89 -15.35 2.73
N GLY A 5 4.99 -14.46 1.75
CA GLY A 5 3.90 -14.13 0.83
C GLY A 5 2.76 -13.34 1.48
N SER A 6 1.68 -13.23 0.74
CA SER A 6 0.47 -12.52 1.16
C SER A 6 -0.41 -13.41 2.05
N SER A 7 0.06 -13.79 3.24
CA SER A 7 -0.80 -14.50 4.20
C SER A 7 -2.07 -13.70 4.52
N THR A 8 -3.17 -14.38 4.79
CA THR A 8 -4.40 -13.71 5.23
C THR A 8 -4.16 -13.00 6.56
N ILE A 9 -4.55 -11.74 6.64
CA ILE A 9 -4.46 -10.91 7.83
C ILE A 9 -5.88 -10.50 8.21
N GLU A 10 -6.25 -10.74 9.46
CA GLU A 10 -7.51 -10.29 10.01
C GLU A 10 -7.28 -9.11 10.96
N THR A 11 -8.09 -8.08 10.82
CA THR A 11 -8.15 -6.94 11.72
C THR A 11 -9.52 -6.89 12.41
N GLU A 12 -9.89 -5.82 13.07
CA GLU A 12 -11.19 -5.68 13.72
C GLU A 12 -12.35 -5.80 12.71
N ARG A 13 -12.30 -5.04 11.62
CA ARG A 13 -13.39 -4.93 10.63
C ARG A 13 -13.05 -5.53 9.27
N LEU A 14 -11.76 -5.88 9.02
CA LEU A 14 -11.28 -6.22 7.69
C LEU A 14 -10.65 -7.61 7.62
N ILE A 15 -10.69 -8.19 6.42
CA ILE A 15 -9.87 -9.34 6.01
C ILE A 15 -9.01 -8.89 4.84
N LEU A 16 -7.69 -9.00 5.00
CA LEU A 16 -6.71 -8.76 3.93
C LEU A 16 -6.29 -10.12 3.40
N LYS A 17 -6.58 -10.40 2.14
CA LYS A 17 -6.24 -11.69 1.50
C LYS A 17 -5.93 -11.52 0.03
N THR A 18 -5.33 -12.53 -0.57
CA THR A 18 -5.11 -12.57 -2.02
C THR A 18 -6.42 -12.43 -2.77
N GLN A 19 -6.39 -11.74 -3.88
CA GLN A 19 -7.55 -11.44 -4.73
C GLN A 19 -7.84 -12.57 -5.70
N THR A 20 -9.08 -12.60 -6.22
CA THR A 20 -9.46 -13.37 -7.40
C THR A 20 -9.59 -12.45 -8.63
N MET A 21 -9.84 -13.03 -9.81
CA MET A 21 -10.08 -12.24 -11.03
C MET A 21 -11.31 -11.33 -10.93
N LYS A 22 -12.28 -11.66 -10.08
CA LYS A 22 -13.45 -10.81 -9.83
C LYS A 22 -13.05 -9.51 -9.13
N GLU A 23 -12.30 -9.60 -8.04
CA GLU A 23 -11.78 -8.44 -7.32
C GLU A 23 -10.77 -7.66 -8.18
N GLN A 24 -9.97 -8.37 -8.98
CA GLN A 24 -9.02 -7.74 -9.88
C GLN A 24 -9.70 -6.85 -10.93
N TYR A 25 -10.86 -7.28 -11.48
CA TYR A 25 -11.64 -6.45 -12.40
C TYR A 25 -12.18 -5.19 -11.70
N TYR A 26 -12.76 -5.35 -10.52
CA TYR A 26 -13.24 -4.22 -9.72
C TYR A 26 -12.12 -3.23 -9.38
N LEU A 27 -10.98 -3.72 -8.90
CA LEU A 27 -9.83 -2.89 -8.57
C LEU A 27 -9.23 -2.19 -9.81
N TRP A 28 -9.27 -2.85 -10.98
CA TRP A 28 -8.89 -2.21 -12.23
C TRP A 28 -9.82 -1.05 -12.59
N GLN A 29 -11.13 -1.21 -12.40
CA GLN A 29 -12.08 -0.10 -12.63
C GLN A 29 -11.78 1.12 -11.73
N LEU A 30 -11.40 0.89 -10.48
CA LEU A 30 -10.92 1.97 -9.60
C LEU A 30 -9.62 2.60 -10.14
N LEU A 31 -8.69 1.78 -10.61
CA LEU A 31 -7.39 2.24 -11.10
C LEU A 31 -7.45 3.03 -12.39
N ILE A 32 -8.42 2.80 -13.26
CA ILE A 32 -8.59 3.57 -14.50
C ILE A 32 -9.43 4.85 -14.31
N ASN A 33 -10.09 5.01 -13.17
CA ASN A 33 -10.82 6.23 -12.86
C ASN A 33 -9.82 7.34 -12.47
N PRO A 34 -9.69 8.45 -13.25
CA PRO A 34 -8.72 9.50 -12.99
C PRO A 34 -8.89 10.16 -11.62
N GLU A 35 -10.11 10.32 -11.14
CA GLU A 35 -10.39 10.94 -9.83
C GLU A 35 -9.89 10.07 -8.68
N VAL A 36 -10.03 8.73 -8.81
CA VAL A 36 -9.56 7.79 -7.80
C VAL A 36 -8.05 7.65 -7.83
N ASN A 37 -7.48 7.62 -9.03
CA ASN A 37 -6.09 7.28 -9.27
C ASN A 37 -5.19 8.50 -9.54
N LYS A 38 -5.67 9.68 -9.26
CA LYS A 38 -4.96 10.94 -9.55
C LYS A 38 -3.50 10.94 -9.07
N TYR A 39 -3.23 10.31 -7.92
CA TYR A 39 -1.92 10.27 -7.28
C TYR A 39 -1.43 8.85 -6.96
N PHE A 40 -1.80 7.86 -7.76
CA PHE A 40 -1.47 6.46 -7.44
C PHE A 40 -0.55 5.81 -8.48
N LEU A 41 -0.92 5.80 -9.76
CA LEU A 41 -0.13 5.15 -10.79
C LEU A 41 0.88 6.09 -11.45
N THR A 42 2.06 5.54 -11.70
CA THR A 42 3.17 6.21 -12.40
C THR A 42 3.51 5.54 -13.74
N VAL A 43 2.49 5.00 -14.41
CA VAL A 43 2.66 4.33 -15.71
C VAL A 43 3.01 5.36 -16.77
N PRO A 44 4.11 5.19 -17.52
CA PRO A 44 4.50 6.12 -18.57
C PRO A 44 3.38 6.35 -19.61
N PRO A 45 3.21 7.55 -20.16
CA PRO A 45 2.11 7.91 -21.07
C PRO A 45 1.93 6.94 -22.25
N LYS A 46 3.04 6.43 -22.80
CA LYS A 46 3.02 5.44 -23.91
C LYS A 46 2.31 4.13 -23.59
N TYR A 47 2.13 3.79 -22.31
CA TYR A 47 1.42 2.58 -21.88
C TYR A 47 0.00 2.87 -21.39
N ARG A 48 -0.44 4.13 -21.35
CA ARG A 48 -1.75 4.53 -20.84
C ARG A 48 -2.91 3.83 -21.56
N THR A 49 -2.84 3.76 -22.90
CA THR A 49 -3.86 3.08 -23.73
C THR A 49 -3.99 1.60 -23.32
N LYS A 50 -2.86 0.93 -23.09
CA LYS A 50 -2.86 -0.47 -22.62
C LYS A 50 -3.46 -0.62 -21.23
N LEU A 51 -3.21 0.34 -20.34
CA LEU A 51 -3.80 0.35 -19.00
C LEU A 51 -5.32 0.44 -19.04
N LEU A 52 -5.88 1.20 -19.97
CA LEU A 52 -7.33 1.43 -20.11
C LEU A 52 -8.07 0.29 -20.83
N ASP A 53 -7.36 -0.64 -21.45
CA ASP A 53 -7.94 -1.79 -22.16
C ASP A 53 -8.01 -3.02 -21.25
N TRP A 54 -9.22 -3.36 -20.82
CA TRP A 54 -9.44 -4.53 -19.96
C TRP A 54 -8.97 -5.85 -20.58
N ASN A 55 -9.13 -6.04 -21.88
CA ASN A 55 -8.74 -7.30 -22.51
C ASN A 55 -7.22 -7.51 -22.47
N LEU A 56 -6.44 -6.41 -22.56
CA LEU A 56 -5.00 -6.46 -22.37
C LEU A 56 -4.63 -6.63 -20.89
N GLN A 57 -5.29 -5.89 -20.00
CA GLN A 57 -5.05 -6.00 -18.56
C GLN A 57 -5.43 -7.35 -18.01
N LYS A 58 -6.53 -7.94 -18.47
CA LYS A 58 -6.97 -9.26 -18.07
C LYS A 58 -5.90 -10.33 -18.27
N LYS A 59 -5.24 -10.33 -19.43
CA LYS A 59 -4.14 -11.27 -19.71
C LYS A 59 -2.96 -11.07 -18.78
N TYR A 60 -2.62 -9.82 -18.49
CA TYR A 60 -1.58 -9.49 -17.53
C TYR A 60 -1.94 -10.00 -16.12
N TYR A 61 -3.18 -9.77 -15.68
CA TYR A 61 -3.64 -10.19 -14.37
C TYR A 61 -3.81 -11.71 -14.26
N GLU A 62 -4.22 -12.39 -15.33
CA GLU A 62 -4.26 -13.87 -15.37
C GLU A 62 -2.86 -14.47 -15.16
N GLU A 63 -1.82 -13.83 -15.71
CA GLU A 63 -0.45 -14.25 -15.48
C GLU A 63 0.00 -13.92 -14.04
N GLU A 64 -0.26 -12.70 -13.58
CA GLU A 64 0.03 -12.28 -12.21
C GLU A 64 -0.62 -13.20 -11.16
N MET A 65 -1.86 -13.63 -11.40
CA MET A 65 -2.61 -14.50 -10.49
C MET A 65 -1.99 -15.89 -10.32
N LYS A 66 -1.24 -16.40 -11.27
CA LYS A 66 -0.51 -17.67 -11.13
C LYS A 66 0.56 -17.59 -10.03
N HIS A 67 1.06 -16.39 -9.80
CA HIS A 67 2.11 -16.06 -8.84
C HIS A 67 1.58 -15.40 -7.56
N ALA A 68 0.26 -15.23 -7.41
CA ALA A 68 -0.34 -14.49 -6.30
C ALA A 68 -0.03 -15.09 -4.90
N ASN A 69 0.31 -16.39 -4.86
CA ASN A 69 0.68 -17.08 -3.63
C ASN A 69 2.19 -17.31 -3.49
N ASP A 70 3.01 -16.76 -4.38
CA ASP A 70 4.46 -16.86 -4.27
C ASP A 70 4.93 -16.10 -3.02
N LYS A 71 5.97 -16.65 -2.39
CA LYS A 71 6.40 -16.17 -1.07
C LYS A 71 7.06 -14.78 -1.09
N ASP A 72 7.43 -14.27 -2.23
CA ASP A 72 8.00 -12.94 -2.46
C ASP A 72 6.94 -11.90 -2.87
N ILE A 73 5.70 -12.34 -3.12
CA ILE A 73 4.57 -11.47 -3.47
C ILE A 73 3.81 -11.03 -2.21
N PHE A 74 3.67 -9.72 -2.05
CA PHE A 74 3.02 -9.08 -0.92
C PHE A 74 1.94 -8.11 -1.44
N LYS A 75 0.79 -8.67 -1.81
CA LYS A 75 -0.38 -7.94 -2.33
C LYS A 75 -1.65 -8.48 -1.72
N TRP A 76 -2.50 -7.60 -1.22
CA TRP A 76 -3.77 -7.97 -0.61
C TRP A 76 -4.91 -7.14 -1.19
N SER A 77 -6.06 -7.76 -1.37
CA SER A 77 -7.34 -7.06 -1.43
C SER A 77 -7.90 -6.91 -0.02
N ILE A 78 -8.60 -5.82 0.20
CA ILE A 78 -9.19 -5.44 1.48
C ILE A 78 -10.69 -5.78 1.41
N PHE A 79 -11.14 -6.63 2.31
CA PHE A 79 -12.54 -7.04 2.39
C PHE A 79 -13.16 -6.60 3.71
N LEU A 80 -14.39 -6.13 3.68
CA LEU A 80 -15.20 -5.93 4.87
C LEU A 80 -15.60 -7.29 5.45
N LYS A 81 -15.42 -7.49 6.76
CA LYS A 81 -15.88 -8.73 7.42
C LYS A 81 -17.40 -8.87 7.40
N GLU A 82 -18.10 -7.75 7.55
CA GLU A 82 -19.55 -7.71 7.66
C GLU A 82 -20.25 -8.14 6.37
N THR A 83 -19.78 -7.63 5.22
CA THR A 83 -20.48 -7.84 3.93
C THR A 83 -19.71 -8.77 2.99
N GLY A 84 -18.43 -9.00 3.24
CA GLY A 84 -17.55 -9.72 2.31
C GLY A 84 -17.17 -8.93 1.06
N GLU A 85 -17.51 -7.64 0.99
CA GLU A 85 -17.21 -6.78 -0.16
C GLU A 85 -15.73 -6.39 -0.19
N CYS A 86 -15.15 -6.42 -1.39
CA CYS A 86 -13.83 -5.87 -1.64
C CYS A 86 -13.94 -4.34 -1.73
N ILE A 87 -13.17 -3.63 -0.91
CA ILE A 87 -13.20 -2.16 -0.81
C ILE A 87 -11.89 -1.48 -1.19
N GLY A 88 -10.87 -2.25 -1.58
CA GLY A 88 -9.58 -1.68 -1.90
C GLY A 88 -8.47 -2.72 -1.97
N ARG A 89 -7.23 -2.22 -2.02
CA ARG A 89 -6.04 -3.05 -2.06
C ARG A 89 -4.86 -2.46 -1.31
N LEU A 90 -3.95 -3.34 -0.91
CA LEU A 90 -2.63 -3.02 -0.36
C LEU A 90 -1.55 -3.72 -1.17
N SER A 91 -0.38 -3.12 -1.21
CA SER A 91 0.82 -3.76 -1.73
C SER A 91 2.04 -3.39 -0.91
N CYS A 92 2.98 -4.34 -0.79
CA CYS A 92 4.30 -4.10 -0.29
C CYS A 92 5.29 -4.62 -1.33
N HIS A 93 6.18 -3.78 -1.81
CA HIS A 93 7.06 -4.05 -2.94
C HIS A 93 8.52 -3.71 -2.59
N GLU A 94 9.44 -4.22 -3.38
CA GLU A 94 10.84 -3.85 -3.25
C GLU A 94 11.02 -2.36 -3.49
N ARG A 95 11.89 -1.75 -2.70
CA ARG A 95 12.25 -0.36 -2.84
C ARG A 95 13.71 -0.26 -3.26
N ASN A 96 13.94 0.27 -4.45
CA ASN A 96 15.27 0.69 -4.86
C ASN A 96 15.63 1.98 -4.12
N ILE A 97 16.73 1.98 -3.41
CA ILE A 97 17.32 3.21 -2.87
C ILE A 97 18.15 3.80 -4.02
N GLU A 98 17.56 4.74 -4.74
CA GLU A 98 18.11 5.30 -5.99
C GLU A 98 19.52 5.90 -5.83
N ASP A 99 19.85 6.40 -4.64
CA ASP A 99 21.15 7.01 -4.35
C ASP A 99 22.28 5.98 -4.16
N GLU A 100 22.00 4.68 -4.01
CA GLU A 100 23.00 3.67 -3.66
C GLU A 100 23.11 2.51 -4.66
N ASN A 101 22.26 2.43 -5.68
CA ASN A 101 22.15 1.26 -6.59
C ASN A 101 22.05 -0.09 -5.85
N ILE A 102 21.57 -0.08 -4.62
CA ILE A 102 21.46 -1.27 -3.76
C ILE A 102 20.01 -1.63 -3.58
N THR A 103 19.65 -2.84 -4.00
CA THR A 103 18.37 -3.44 -3.63
C THR A 103 18.53 -4.11 -2.26
N ASN A 104 18.00 -3.51 -1.22
CA ASN A 104 17.96 -4.14 0.10
C ASN A 104 16.60 -4.79 0.32
N PRO A 105 16.50 -6.14 0.36
CA PRO A 105 15.22 -6.83 0.53
C PRO A 105 14.54 -6.55 1.86
N ASN A 106 15.29 -6.03 2.86
CA ASN A 106 14.74 -5.63 4.15
C ASN A 106 14.11 -4.23 4.13
N ILE A 107 14.21 -3.49 3.01
CA ILE A 107 13.59 -2.18 2.83
C ILE A 107 12.47 -2.31 1.81
N ARG A 108 11.27 -1.92 2.19
CA ARG A 108 10.07 -2.07 1.35
C ARG A 108 9.36 -0.74 1.11
N GLY A 109 8.74 -0.65 -0.07
CA GLY A 109 7.72 0.36 -0.35
C GLY A 109 6.33 -0.19 -0.05
N VAL A 110 5.40 0.67 0.30
CA VAL A 110 3.99 0.29 0.51
C VAL A 110 3.06 1.21 -0.25
N GLY A 111 1.91 0.68 -0.64
CA GLY A 111 0.85 1.44 -1.29
C GLY A 111 -0.52 0.92 -0.86
N TRP A 112 -1.49 1.82 -0.87
CA TRP A 112 -2.90 1.53 -0.56
C TRP A 112 -3.83 2.27 -1.48
N LEU A 113 -4.96 1.65 -1.76
CA LEU A 113 -6.08 2.22 -2.50
C LEU A 113 -7.36 1.78 -1.80
N ILE A 114 -8.24 2.73 -1.51
CA ILE A 114 -9.59 2.48 -0.98
C ILE A 114 -10.60 3.11 -1.94
N ASP A 115 -11.64 2.36 -2.27
CA ASP A 115 -12.77 2.87 -3.02
C ASP A 115 -13.34 4.13 -2.34
N PRO A 116 -13.60 5.22 -3.08
CA PRO A 116 -14.13 6.47 -2.54
C PRO A 116 -15.36 6.31 -1.64
N ASN A 117 -16.24 5.34 -1.94
CA ASN A 117 -17.43 5.07 -1.15
C ASN A 117 -17.12 4.59 0.28
N TYR A 118 -15.90 4.12 0.53
CA TYR A 118 -15.46 3.60 1.83
C TYR A 118 -14.36 4.45 2.48
N GLN A 119 -14.01 5.60 1.87
CA GLN A 119 -13.05 6.53 2.45
C GLN A 119 -13.64 7.27 3.67
N GLY A 120 -12.76 7.89 4.47
CA GLY A 120 -13.18 8.65 5.65
C GLY A 120 -13.61 7.82 6.86
N GLN A 121 -13.70 6.48 6.74
CA GLN A 121 -14.21 5.56 7.77
C GLN A 121 -13.10 4.84 8.56
N GLY A 122 -11.84 5.20 8.31
CA GLY A 122 -10.68 4.63 8.99
C GLY A 122 -10.17 3.30 8.41
N TYR A 123 -10.80 2.74 7.39
CA TYR A 123 -10.41 1.45 6.79
C TYR A 123 -8.99 1.45 6.23
N ALA A 124 -8.56 2.54 5.58
CA ALA A 124 -7.18 2.64 5.08
C ALA A 124 -6.15 2.52 6.22
N THR A 125 -6.39 3.20 7.34
CA THR A 125 -5.50 3.17 8.51
C THR A 125 -5.46 1.77 9.14
N GLU A 126 -6.62 1.14 9.29
CA GLU A 126 -6.75 -0.21 9.84
C GLU A 126 -6.05 -1.26 8.97
N ALA A 127 -6.30 -1.22 7.66
CA ALA A 127 -5.68 -2.12 6.71
C ALA A 127 -4.15 -1.94 6.63
N ALA A 128 -3.68 -0.68 6.52
CA ALA A 128 -2.26 -0.37 6.48
C ALA A 128 -1.56 -0.79 7.78
N LYS A 129 -2.18 -0.57 8.94
CA LYS A 129 -1.63 -1.04 10.21
C LYS A 129 -1.48 -2.55 10.25
N GLY A 130 -2.50 -3.31 9.86
CA GLY A 130 -2.43 -4.78 9.79
C GLY A 130 -1.32 -5.28 8.88
N MET A 131 -1.16 -4.67 7.70
CA MET A 131 -0.05 -4.98 6.79
C MET A 131 1.31 -4.63 7.42
N ILE A 132 1.46 -3.48 8.05
CA ILE A 132 2.71 -3.03 8.69
C ILE A 132 3.10 -3.95 9.85
N ASP A 133 2.11 -4.34 10.69
CA ASP A 133 2.30 -5.35 11.75
C ASP A 133 2.87 -6.64 11.16
N TYR A 134 2.26 -7.16 10.10
CA TYR A 134 2.71 -8.38 9.43
C TYR A 134 4.13 -8.24 8.87
N MET A 135 4.43 -7.14 8.21
CA MET A 135 5.73 -6.93 7.59
C MET A 135 6.85 -6.80 8.63
N PHE A 136 6.66 -6.04 9.72
CA PHE A 136 7.67 -5.87 10.74
C PHE A 136 7.77 -7.06 11.71
N LEU A 137 6.64 -7.56 12.19
CA LEU A 137 6.63 -8.54 13.30
C LEU A 137 6.74 -9.98 12.80
N THR A 138 6.25 -10.27 11.59
CA THR A 138 6.21 -11.62 11.03
C THR A 138 7.27 -11.80 9.94
N CYS A 139 7.31 -10.91 8.94
CA CYS A 139 8.27 -10.99 7.84
C CYS A 139 9.65 -10.44 8.19
N ASP A 140 9.79 -9.73 9.30
CA ASP A 140 11.06 -9.27 9.85
C ASP A 140 11.82 -8.32 8.91
N ILE A 141 11.10 -7.38 8.28
CA ILE A 141 11.74 -6.29 7.53
C ILE A 141 12.33 -5.24 8.49
N GLU A 142 13.27 -4.44 7.98
CA GLU A 142 13.95 -3.41 8.78
C GLU A 142 13.29 -2.03 8.67
N LYS A 143 12.81 -1.70 7.46
CA LYS A 143 12.31 -0.35 7.17
C LYS A 143 11.26 -0.36 6.06
N ILE A 144 10.30 0.54 6.19
CA ILE A 144 9.38 0.92 5.12
C ILE A 144 9.73 2.34 4.68
N ILE A 145 9.85 2.56 3.37
CA ILE A 145 9.99 3.88 2.75
C ILE A 145 8.88 4.00 1.72
N THR A 146 8.05 5.02 1.86
CA THR A 146 6.93 5.29 0.94
C THR A 146 6.78 6.78 0.71
N GLY A 147 5.87 7.19 -0.15
CA GLY A 147 5.65 8.60 -0.43
C GLY A 147 4.25 8.88 -0.93
N ALA A 148 3.87 10.13 -0.86
CA ALA A 148 2.62 10.64 -1.41
C ALA A 148 2.80 12.03 -2.01
N CYS A 149 2.01 12.32 -3.06
CA CYS A 149 1.89 13.67 -3.59
C CYS A 149 1.53 14.65 -2.45
N ILE A 150 2.17 15.82 -2.45
CA ILE A 150 1.91 16.88 -1.46
C ILE A 150 0.43 17.28 -1.40
N LEU A 151 -0.28 17.14 -2.54
CA LEU A 151 -1.71 17.43 -2.66
C LEU A 151 -2.60 16.26 -2.18
N ASN A 152 -2.04 15.07 -1.96
CA ASN A 152 -2.76 13.91 -1.44
C ASN A 152 -2.73 13.88 0.09
N THR A 153 -3.34 14.89 0.68
CA THR A 153 -3.39 15.09 2.14
C THR A 153 -3.85 13.86 2.91
N PRO A 154 -4.90 13.12 2.50
CA PRO A 154 -5.32 11.93 3.23
C PRO A 154 -4.23 10.85 3.32
N SER A 155 -3.41 10.69 2.28
CA SER A 155 -2.38 9.65 2.24
C SER A 155 -1.21 9.95 3.19
N TRP A 156 -0.65 11.16 3.15
CA TRP A 156 0.48 11.45 4.02
C TRP A 156 0.06 11.68 5.48
N HIS A 157 -1.16 12.20 5.77
CA HIS A 157 -1.71 12.19 7.14
C HIS A 157 -1.86 10.75 7.69
N LEU A 158 -2.26 9.79 6.85
CA LEU A 158 -2.31 8.38 7.25
C LEU A 158 -0.91 7.87 7.63
N MET A 159 0.13 8.22 6.86
CA MET A 159 1.51 7.86 7.19
C MET A 159 1.92 8.43 8.55
N GLU A 160 1.69 9.72 8.80
CA GLU A 160 1.99 10.37 10.06
C GLU A 160 1.25 9.72 11.24
N LYS A 161 -0.02 9.41 11.06
CA LYS A 161 -0.83 8.71 12.07
C LYS A 161 -0.29 7.32 12.40
N LEU A 162 0.33 6.63 11.45
CA LEU A 162 0.98 5.33 11.63
C LEU A 162 2.42 5.45 12.19
N GLY A 163 2.89 6.67 12.45
CA GLY A 163 4.19 6.93 13.03
C GLY A 163 5.35 7.03 12.04
N PHE A 164 5.06 7.14 10.74
CA PHE A 164 6.09 7.44 9.75
C PHE A 164 6.67 8.84 9.98
N GLU A 165 7.96 8.97 9.74
CA GLU A 165 8.69 10.23 9.81
C GLU A 165 8.95 10.75 8.39
N LYS A 166 8.60 12.02 8.17
CA LYS A 166 8.84 12.70 6.90
C LYS A 166 10.33 12.86 6.66
N LEU A 167 10.79 12.47 5.47
CA LEU A 167 12.16 12.69 5.07
C LEU A 167 12.39 14.13 4.58
N PRO A 168 13.61 14.68 4.73
CA PRO A 168 13.89 16.06 4.39
C PRO A 168 13.88 16.33 2.87
N LYS A 169 14.14 15.30 2.07
CA LYS A 169 14.16 15.42 0.59
C LYS A 169 12.76 15.18 0.03
N THR A 170 12.41 15.92 -1.01
CA THR A 170 11.22 15.69 -1.85
C THR A 170 11.67 15.21 -3.22
N LYS A 171 10.75 14.63 -3.98
CA LYS A 171 10.99 14.16 -5.36
C LYS A 171 9.87 14.64 -6.27
N MET A 172 10.18 14.80 -7.55
CA MET A 172 9.20 15.07 -8.59
C MET A 172 8.76 13.75 -9.23
N ILE A 173 7.46 13.49 -9.28
CA ILE A 173 6.89 12.26 -9.88
C ILE A 173 5.86 12.64 -10.93
N GLN A 174 5.93 11.98 -12.10
CA GLN A 174 4.91 12.04 -13.12
C GLN A 174 3.87 10.95 -12.86
N TYR A 175 2.69 11.34 -12.41
CA TYR A 175 1.55 10.41 -12.30
C TYR A 175 0.86 10.25 -13.66
N THR A 176 0.27 9.07 -13.88
CA THR A 176 -0.34 8.65 -15.14
C THR A 176 -1.43 9.60 -15.63
N PHE A 177 -2.21 10.16 -14.72
CA PHE A 177 -3.38 11.00 -15.03
C PHE A 177 -3.14 12.50 -14.77
N LEU A 178 -1.90 12.91 -14.55
CA LEU A 178 -1.52 14.32 -14.46
C LEU A 178 -0.71 14.72 -15.68
N ASP A 179 -0.89 15.97 -16.12
CA ASP A 179 -0.19 16.53 -17.29
C ASP A 179 1.26 16.90 -16.99
N SER A 180 1.59 17.16 -15.72
CA SER A 180 2.91 17.60 -15.27
C SER A 180 3.36 16.83 -14.04
N PRO A 181 4.69 16.67 -13.85
CA PRO A 181 5.24 16.13 -12.62
C PRO A 181 4.80 16.96 -11.41
N VAL A 182 4.55 16.29 -10.30
CA VAL A 182 4.20 16.92 -9.03
C VAL A 182 5.16 16.49 -7.94
N GLU A 183 5.32 17.34 -6.94
CA GLU A 183 6.17 17.07 -5.80
C GLU A 183 5.52 16.02 -4.88
N ILE A 184 6.36 15.12 -4.35
CA ILE A 184 5.96 14.15 -3.33
C ILE A 184 6.75 14.33 -2.05
N TYR A 185 6.09 14.10 -0.91
CA TYR A 185 6.76 13.84 0.36
C TYR A 185 7.18 12.38 0.40
N GLU A 186 8.40 12.13 0.88
CA GLU A 186 8.84 10.79 1.25
C GLU A 186 8.80 10.62 2.77
N TYR A 187 8.45 9.42 3.20
CA TYR A 187 8.31 9.04 4.60
C TYR A 187 9.01 7.72 4.85
N SER A 188 9.54 7.54 6.05
CA SER A 188 10.11 6.28 6.48
C SER A 188 9.60 5.85 7.85
N LEU A 189 9.55 4.54 8.07
CA LEU A 189 9.26 3.93 9.36
C LEU A 189 10.23 2.78 9.56
N SER A 190 11.06 2.85 10.60
CA SER A 190 11.94 1.74 10.97
C SER A 190 11.23 0.78 11.91
N LYS A 191 11.70 -0.47 11.95
CA LYS A 191 11.18 -1.50 12.86
C LYS A 191 11.33 -1.09 14.33
N GLU A 192 12.49 -0.51 14.70
CA GLU A 192 12.77 -0.05 16.07
C GLU A 192 11.76 1.01 16.50
N LYS A 193 11.53 2.00 15.64
CA LYS A 193 10.53 3.05 15.87
C LYS A 193 9.14 2.46 16.06
N TYR A 194 8.77 1.53 15.16
CA TYR A 194 7.46 0.90 15.23
C TYR A 194 7.24 0.11 16.53
N ILE A 195 8.22 -0.68 16.95
CA ILE A 195 8.17 -1.41 18.22
C ILE A 195 8.04 -0.45 19.42
N SER A 196 8.78 0.67 19.39
CA SER A 196 8.68 1.71 20.44
C SER A 196 7.27 2.30 20.54
N LEU A 197 6.61 2.57 19.40
CA LEU A 197 5.24 3.06 19.36
C LEU A 197 4.25 2.05 19.97
N LEU A 198 4.37 0.77 19.62
CA LEU A 198 3.52 -0.29 20.17
C LEU A 198 3.67 -0.42 21.71
N SER A 199 4.89 -0.27 22.20
CA SER A 199 5.18 -0.33 23.64
C SER A 199 4.53 0.84 24.39
N ASN A 200 4.58 2.04 23.85
CA ASN A 200 3.99 3.25 24.44
C ASN A 200 2.44 3.16 24.46
N ASP A 201 1.82 2.66 23.39
CA ASP A 201 0.37 2.42 23.33
C ASP A 201 -0.09 1.42 24.40
N SER A 202 0.72 0.40 24.69
CA SER A 202 0.42 -0.60 25.69
C SER A 202 0.47 -0.04 27.12
N ILE A 203 1.39 0.88 27.38
CA ILE A 203 1.55 1.53 28.70
C ILE A 203 0.40 2.51 28.92
N SER A 204 0.03 3.31 27.91
CA SER A 204 -1.06 4.30 28.03
C SER A 204 -2.41 3.65 28.32
N LYS A 205 -2.68 2.46 27.76
CA LYS A 205 -3.92 1.69 28.00
C LYS A 205 -3.96 1.03 29.37
N ARG A 206 -2.81 0.76 30.01
CA ARG A 206 -2.74 0.21 31.39
C ARG A 206 -2.89 1.29 32.47
N GLY A 207 -2.55 2.53 32.19
CA GLY A 207 -2.68 3.65 33.13
C GLY A 207 -4.09 4.26 33.21
N GLN A 208 -5.04 3.78 32.39
CA GLN A 208 -6.43 4.26 32.36
C GLN A 208 -7.43 3.26 32.97
N LYS A 209 -6.96 2.19 33.60
CA LYS A 209 -7.75 1.23 34.39
C LYS A 209 -7.44 1.43 35.87
#